data_f6718f5b3420fc42015159d2882b6b70
#
_entry.id   f6718f5b3420fc42015159d2882b6b70
#
_cell.length_a   1.000
_cell.length_b   1.000
_cell.length_c   1.000
_cell.angle_alpha   90.00
_cell.angle_beta   90.00
_cell.angle_gamma   90.00
#
_symmetry.space_group_name_H-M   'P 1'
#
loop_
_entity.id
_entity.type
_entity.pdbx_description
1 polymer ?
#
loop_
_entity_poly.entity_id
_entity_poly.type
_entity_poly.pdbx_seq_one_letter_code
_entity_poly.pdbx_strand_id
1 'polypeptide(L)'
;MAADCRAREMSEVEMKGLSILLRMLCGAILTISLSVVSAIVDSGGNGKAAGFESLMVPSGAMGRDIPVAFLGGGRHAVYLLDAFNAAPDVSNWVTAGNAMNTLAGKGISVVAPAGGAYSMYTDWEQDGSKQWETFLSAELPNWLAANKGLAPGGHGVVGVSQGGYAAAALATFHPDRFRYAGSLSGFLTPERTGVDGAIRNALLQGGADSGAMWGAPQLGRWKWHSPNQNIQTLVDNNARLWIYSPGSGAPTDQGAMAGYGDIAQGCNATFYSHFRDVSGMNGHFDLGRGGGNDWGTWSQQLGAMSGDLVANIH
;
A
#
# COMPACT_ATOMS: atom_id res chain seq x y z
N MET A 1 -24.31 -57.40 -36.54
CA MET A 1 -25.08 -56.18 -36.77
C MET A 1 -24.09 -55.02 -36.83
N ALA A 2 -23.85 -54.56 -38.03
CA ALA A 2 -22.90 -53.53 -38.36
C ALA A 2 -23.47 -52.16 -38.08
N ALA A 3 -22.74 -51.26 -37.40
CA ALA A 3 -23.00 -49.84 -37.37
C ALA A 3 -21.85 -49.14 -38.09
N ASP A 4 -22.18 -48.60 -39.22
CA ASP A 4 -21.37 -48.00 -40.26
C ASP A 4 -20.81 -46.65 -39.79
N CYS A 5 -19.48 -46.56 -39.74
CA CYS A 5 -18.77 -45.33 -39.37
C CYS A 5 -18.37 -44.62 -40.69
N ARG A 6 -19.20 -43.69 -41.17
CA ARG A 6 -18.85 -42.83 -42.31
C ARG A 6 -17.95 -41.68 -41.81
N ALA A 7 -16.66 -41.84 -41.93
CA ALA A 7 -15.72 -40.74 -41.96
C ALA A 7 -15.92 -39.96 -43.28
N ARG A 8 -16.30 -38.70 -43.19
CA ARG A 8 -16.30 -37.76 -44.32
C ARG A 8 -14.86 -37.31 -44.55
N GLU A 9 -14.23 -37.72 -45.63
CA GLU A 9 -12.99 -37.11 -46.15
C GLU A 9 -13.31 -35.63 -46.55
N MET A 10 -12.74 -34.70 -45.85
CA MET A 10 -12.70 -33.29 -46.26
C MET A 10 -11.75 -33.14 -47.44
N SER A 11 -12.13 -32.46 -48.50
CA SER A 11 -11.35 -32.26 -49.69
C SER A 11 -10.18 -31.30 -49.42
N GLU A 12 -9.05 -31.55 -50.17
CA GLU A 12 -7.83 -30.72 -50.06
C GLU A 12 -8.04 -29.24 -50.36
N VAL A 13 -9.13 -28.89 -51.02
CA VAL A 13 -9.52 -27.53 -51.35
C VAL A 13 -10.11 -26.79 -50.15
N GLU A 14 -10.85 -27.50 -49.26
CA GLU A 14 -11.40 -26.89 -48.01
C GLU A 14 -10.28 -26.63 -46.99
N MET A 15 -9.27 -27.48 -46.90
CA MET A 15 -8.12 -27.26 -46.03
C MET A 15 -7.26 -26.06 -46.46
N LYS A 16 -7.10 -25.83 -47.77
CA LYS A 16 -6.36 -24.65 -48.27
C LYS A 16 -7.12 -23.34 -48.04
N GLY A 17 -8.46 -23.35 -48.12
CA GLY A 17 -9.27 -22.20 -47.79
C GLY A 17 -9.18 -21.79 -46.32
N LEU A 18 -9.17 -22.75 -45.39
CA LEU A 18 -9.06 -22.50 -43.95
C LEU A 18 -7.69 -21.97 -43.57
N SER A 19 -6.60 -22.46 -44.24
CA SER A 19 -5.23 -21.99 -44.03
C SER A 19 -5.00 -20.55 -44.50
N ILE A 20 -5.67 -20.09 -45.54
CA ILE A 20 -5.59 -18.71 -46.05
C ILE A 20 -6.35 -17.76 -45.13
N LEU A 21 -7.52 -18.14 -44.61
CA LEU A 21 -8.29 -17.35 -43.66
C LEU A 21 -7.51 -17.17 -42.31
N LEU A 22 -6.84 -18.22 -41.85
CA LEU A 22 -6.08 -18.17 -40.60
C LEU A 22 -4.76 -17.35 -40.73
N ARG A 23 -4.20 -17.22 -41.93
CA ARG A 23 -3.01 -16.40 -42.20
C ARG A 23 -3.33 -14.92 -42.39
N MET A 24 -4.56 -14.56 -42.73
CA MET A 24 -5.02 -13.17 -42.79
C MET A 24 -5.46 -12.59 -41.44
N LEU A 25 -5.74 -13.45 -40.44
CA LEU A 25 -6.05 -13.01 -39.09
C LEU A 25 -4.81 -12.79 -38.18
N CYS A 26 -3.62 -13.25 -38.59
CA CYS A 26 -2.39 -13.02 -37.84
C CYS A 26 -1.58 -11.77 -38.26
N GLY A 27 -2.13 -10.95 -39.15
CA GLY A 27 -1.46 -9.76 -39.70
C GLY A 27 -1.92 -8.42 -39.13
N ALA A 28 -2.93 -8.41 -38.27
CA ALA A 28 -3.32 -7.21 -37.54
C ALA A 28 -2.65 -7.22 -36.16
N ILE A 29 -1.45 -6.70 -36.09
CA ILE A 29 -0.85 -6.22 -34.82
C ILE A 29 -1.76 -5.07 -34.39
N LEU A 30 -2.73 -5.38 -33.53
CA LEU A 30 -3.49 -4.37 -32.83
C LEU A 30 -2.52 -3.72 -31.84
N THR A 31 -1.90 -2.61 -32.26
CA THR A 31 -1.31 -1.66 -31.33
C THR A 31 -2.48 -1.12 -30.51
N ILE A 32 -2.80 -1.78 -29.39
CA ILE A 32 -3.60 -1.18 -28.35
C ILE A 32 -2.74 -0.09 -27.77
N SER A 33 -2.87 1.11 -28.32
CA SER A 33 -2.46 2.33 -27.65
C SER A 33 -3.28 2.37 -26.37
N LEU A 34 -2.62 2.06 -25.26
CA LEU A 34 -3.16 2.28 -23.92
C LEU A 34 -3.41 3.78 -23.80
N SER A 35 -4.63 4.22 -24.16
CA SER A 35 -5.06 5.57 -23.87
C SER A 35 -5.19 5.65 -22.36
N VAL A 36 -4.19 6.29 -21.72
CA VAL A 36 -4.28 6.76 -20.36
C VAL A 36 -5.46 7.72 -20.31
N VAL A 37 -6.60 7.25 -19.85
CA VAL A 37 -7.76 8.12 -19.58
C VAL A 37 -7.39 8.89 -18.31
N SER A 38 -6.79 10.07 -18.48
CA SER A 38 -6.63 11.03 -17.40
C SER A 38 -8.00 11.63 -17.11
N ALA A 39 -8.75 11.01 -16.21
CA ALA A 39 -9.93 11.63 -15.64
C ALA A 39 -9.49 12.65 -14.59
N ILE A 40 -9.62 13.93 -14.90
CA ILE A 40 -9.50 15.00 -13.91
C ILE A 40 -10.82 15.00 -13.15
N VAL A 41 -10.82 14.48 -11.93
CA VAL A 41 -11.98 14.56 -11.03
C VAL A 41 -11.97 15.95 -10.39
N ASP A 42 -12.80 16.83 -10.89
CA ASP A 42 -13.04 18.16 -10.32
C ASP A 42 -14.03 18.03 -9.15
N SER A 43 -13.53 17.95 -7.93
CA SER A 43 -14.37 17.97 -6.73
C SER A 43 -14.64 19.41 -6.32
N GLY A 44 -15.82 19.91 -6.70
CA GLY A 44 -16.26 21.28 -6.44
C GLY A 44 -16.32 21.66 -4.95
N GLY A 45 -15.37 22.43 -4.52
CA GLY A 45 -15.30 23.17 -3.25
C GLY A 45 -14.36 24.35 -3.44
N ASN A 46 -14.65 25.51 -2.87
CA ASN A 46 -14.00 26.81 -3.09
C ASN A 46 -12.50 26.87 -2.70
N GLY A 47 -11.70 26.10 -3.35
CA GLY A 47 -10.26 26.01 -3.44
C GLY A 47 -10.01 25.01 -4.55
N LYS A 48 -9.27 25.41 -5.60
CA LYS A 48 -8.97 24.54 -6.74
C LYS A 48 -8.31 23.28 -6.21
N ALA A 49 -9.04 22.16 -6.14
CA ALA A 49 -8.50 20.88 -5.71
C ALA A 49 -7.29 20.54 -6.61
N ALA A 50 -6.19 20.08 -6.04
CA ALA A 50 -5.06 19.62 -6.82
C ALA A 50 -5.51 18.43 -7.66
N GLY A 51 -5.52 18.58 -8.97
CA GLY A 51 -5.87 17.51 -9.90
C GLY A 51 -4.84 16.39 -9.79
N PHE A 52 -5.30 15.14 -9.67
CA PHE A 52 -4.45 13.95 -9.70
C PHE A 52 -4.83 13.06 -10.89
N GLU A 53 -3.91 12.22 -11.31
CA GLU A 53 -4.14 11.22 -12.35
C GLU A 53 -4.64 9.93 -11.69
N SER A 54 -5.68 9.32 -12.27
CA SER A 54 -6.11 7.95 -11.93
C SER A 54 -5.37 6.98 -12.83
N LEU A 55 -4.53 6.13 -12.25
CA LEU A 55 -3.74 5.13 -12.94
C LEU A 55 -4.29 3.75 -12.64
N MET A 56 -4.17 2.82 -13.60
CA MET A 56 -4.34 1.39 -13.41
C MET A 56 -2.96 0.74 -13.57
N VAL A 57 -2.37 0.30 -12.48
CA VAL A 57 -1.01 -0.25 -12.49
C VAL A 57 -1.09 -1.77 -12.41
N PRO A 58 -0.58 -2.50 -13.42
CA PRO A 58 -0.65 -3.95 -13.41
C PRO A 58 0.22 -4.55 -12.30
N SER A 59 -0.35 -5.50 -11.57
CA SER A 59 0.37 -6.36 -10.64
C SER A 59 0.39 -7.78 -11.17
N GLY A 60 1.54 -8.24 -11.63
CA GLY A 60 1.77 -9.62 -12.02
C GLY A 60 1.68 -10.57 -10.83
N ALA A 61 2.15 -10.13 -9.66
CA ALA A 61 2.10 -10.90 -8.43
C ALA A 61 0.67 -11.18 -7.95
N MET A 62 -0.25 -10.22 -8.12
CA MET A 62 -1.66 -10.37 -7.72
C MET A 62 -2.60 -10.71 -8.90
N GLY A 63 -2.10 -10.76 -10.14
CA GLY A 63 -2.88 -11.09 -11.33
C GLY A 63 -4.00 -10.09 -11.65
N ARG A 64 -3.86 -8.83 -11.27
CA ARG A 64 -4.86 -7.77 -11.47
C ARG A 64 -4.23 -6.40 -11.55
N ASP A 65 -4.95 -5.44 -12.11
CA ASP A 65 -4.55 -4.04 -12.06
C ASP A 65 -4.96 -3.41 -10.72
N ILE A 66 -4.11 -2.54 -10.19
CA ILE A 66 -4.33 -1.82 -8.94
C ILE A 66 -4.59 -0.35 -9.27
N PRO A 67 -5.73 0.22 -8.81
CA PRO A 67 -5.99 1.64 -8.93
C PRO A 67 -5.01 2.45 -8.09
N VAL A 68 -4.40 3.48 -8.69
CA VAL A 68 -3.44 4.35 -8.01
C VAL A 68 -3.76 5.81 -8.34
N ALA A 69 -4.02 6.63 -7.33
CA ALA A 69 -4.08 8.07 -7.49
C ALA A 69 -2.65 8.62 -7.49
N PHE A 70 -2.29 9.38 -8.52
CA PHE A 70 -0.95 9.92 -8.72
C PHE A 70 -0.97 11.44 -8.89
N LEU A 71 -0.20 12.14 -8.07
CA LEU A 71 0.06 13.57 -8.23
C LEU A 71 1.56 13.77 -8.50
N GLY A 72 1.89 14.23 -9.71
CA GLY A 72 3.27 14.55 -10.07
C GLY A 72 3.75 15.82 -9.36
N GLY A 73 4.99 15.81 -8.85
CA GLY A 73 5.58 16.99 -8.18
C GLY A 73 7.10 16.94 -8.05
N GLY A 74 7.71 15.77 -8.23
CA GLY A 74 9.15 15.57 -8.17
C GLY A 74 9.55 14.15 -8.51
N ARG A 75 10.86 13.87 -8.54
CA ARG A 75 11.40 12.54 -8.85
C ARG A 75 11.24 11.54 -7.70
N HIS A 76 11.14 12.03 -6.47
CA HIS A 76 10.86 11.20 -5.30
C HIS A 76 9.40 11.35 -4.91
N ALA A 77 8.83 10.30 -4.33
CA ALA A 77 7.41 10.24 -4.01
C ALA A 77 7.17 9.83 -2.56
N VAL A 78 6.01 10.19 -2.04
CA VAL A 78 5.45 9.55 -0.86
C VAL A 78 4.35 8.58 -1.28
N TYR A 79 4.42 7.35 -0.77
CA TYR A 79 3.40 6.32 -0.93
C TYR A 79 2.46 6.38 0.28
N LEU A 80 1.16 6.47 0.04
CA LEU A 80 0.16 6.66 1.09
C LEU A 80 -0.71 5.40 1.22
N LEU A 81 -0.68 4.77 2.40
CA LEU A 81 -1.33 3.49 2.66
C LEU A 81 -2.50 3.65 3.62
N ASP A 82 -3.65 3.08 3.25
CA ASP A 82 -4.92 3.23 3.96
C ASP A 82 -5.05 2.34 5.21
N ALA A 83 -6.10 2.58 5.99
CA ALA A 83 -6.53 1.74 7.10
C ALA A 83 -7.12 0.39 6.64
N PHE A 84 -7.59 -0.45 7.58
CA PHE A 84 -8.18 -1.76 7.25
C PHE A 84 -9.34 -1.70 6.26
N ASN A 85 -10.16 -0.66 6.34
CA ASN A 85 -11.32 -0.42 5.47
C ASN A 85 -10.98 0.39 4.23
N ALA A 86 -9.81 0.16 3.63
CA ALA A 86 -9.38 0.81 2.39
C ALA A 86 -10.44 0.70 1.30
N ALA A 87 -10.72 1.81 0.62
CA ALA A 87 -11.66 1.81 -0.50
C ALA A 87 -11.06 1.07 -1.71
N PRO A 88 -11.91 0.40 -2.54
CA PRO A 88 -11.41 -0.42 -3.64
C PRO A 88 -10.87 0.37 -4.82
N ASP A 89 -11.41 1.57 -5.09
CA ASP A 89 -11.18 2.30 -6.34
C ASP A 89 -10.32 3.55 -6.17
N VAL A 90 -10.48 4.27 -5.06
CA VAL A 90 -9.73 5.50 -4.74
C VAL A 90 -9.33 5.47 -3.27
N SER A 91 -8.03 5.65 -2.99
CA SER A 91 -7.50 5.66 -1.62
C SER A 91 -8.23 6.66 -0.72
N ASN A 92 -8.46 6.28 0.53
CA ASN A 92 -9.06 7.14 1.55
C ASN A 92 -8.17 8.34 1.89
N TRP A 93 -6.87 8.29 1.63
CA TRP A 93 -6.00 9.46 1.70
C TRP A 93 -6.40 10.57 0.73
N VAL A 94 -7.01 10.21 -0.40
CA VAL A 94 -7.55 11.18 -1.37
C VAL A 94 -8.91 11.69 -0.93
N THR A 95 -9.82 10.77 -0.59
CA THR A 95 -11.25 11.08 -0.37
C THR A 95 -11.54 11.65 1.02
N ALA A 96 -10.78 11.24 2.03
CA ALA A 96 -10.95 11.67 3.43
C ALA A 96 -9.71 12.37 4.01
N GLY A 97 -8.51 11.97 3.58
CA GLY A 97 -7.24 12.47 4.10
C GLY A 97 -6.74 13.78 3.47
N ASN A 98 -7.41 14.29 2.43
CA ASN A 98 -7.03 15.53 1.70
C ASN A 98 -5.55 15.59 1.27
N ALA A 99 -4.93 14.43 1.05
CA ALA A 99 -3.48 14.31 0.88
C ALA A 99 -2.97 15.04 -0.38
N MET A 100 -3.73 14.99 -1.48
CA MET A 100 -3.33 15.63 -2.73
C MET A 100 -3.19 17.15 -2.57
N ASN A 101 -4.13 17.80 -1.87
CA ASN A 101 -4.03 19.23 -1.59
C ASN A 101 -2.92 19.55 -0.57
N THR A 102 -2.77 18.71 0.46
CA THR A 102 -1.77 18.89 1.51
C THR A 102 -0.34 18.86 0.97
N LEU A 103 -0.08 18.01 -0.04
CA LEU A 103 1.25 17.78 -0.59
C LEU A 103 1.50 18.44 -1.96
N ALA A 104 0.47 19.04 -2.57
CA ALA A 104 0.62 19.75 -3.83
C ALA A 104 1.69 20.84 -3.76
N GLY A 105 2.52 20.92 -4.79
CA GLY A 105 3.55 21.97 -4.92
C GLY A 105 4.74 21.85 -3.96
N LYS A 106 4.86 20.76 -3.21
CA LYS A 106 5.97 20.56 -2.25
C LYS A 106 7.23 19.95 -2.88
N GLY A 107 7.28 19.77 -4.21
CA GLY A 107 8.46 19.26 -4.91
C GLY A 107 8.62 17.73 -4.84
N ILE A 108 7.62 17.01 -4.34
CA ILE A 108 7.54 15.56 -4.31
C ILE A 108 6.29 15.08 -5.03
N SER A 109 6.33 13.86 -5.55
CA SER A 109 5.14 13.19 -6.09
C SER A 109 4.36 12.49 -4.99
N VAL A 110 3.06 12.27 -5.20
CA VAL A 110 2.18 11.54 -4.27
C VAL A 110 1.62 10.32 -4.99
N VAL A 111 1.70 9.17 -4.35
CA VAL A 111 1.26 7.87 -4.85
C VAL A 111 0.32 7.25 -3.83
N ALA A 112 -0.96 7.12 -4.15
CA ALA A 112 -1.95 6.58 -3.23
C ALA A 112 -2.68 5.38 -3.89
N PRO A 113 -2.15 4.14 -3.69
CA PRO A 113 -2.80 2.92 -4.19
C PRO A 113 -4.07 2.63 -3.40
N ALA A 114 -5.10 2.14 -4.07
CA ALA A 114 -6.37 1.72 -3.50
C ALA A 114 -6.51 0.19 -3.44
N GLY A 115 -7.54 -0.31 -2.77
CA GLY A 115 -7.90 -1.74 -2.77
C GLY A 115 -7.08 -2.62 -1.82
N GLY A 116 -6.31 -2.04 -0.90
CA GLY A 116 -5.53 -2.77 0.11
C GLY A 116 -6.30 -3.14 1.38
N ALA A 117 -7.64 -3.20 1.33
CA ALA A 117 -8.44 -3.53 2.51
C ALA A 117 -8.05 -4.88 3.12
N TYR A 118 -7.91 -4.90 4.44
CA TYR A 118 -7.65 -6.12 5.22
C TYR A 118 -6.49 -6.98 4.68
N SER A 119 -5.43 -6.33 4.21
CA SER A 119 -4.26 -6.99 3.62
C SER A 119 -3.01 -6.92 4.48
N MET A 120 -2.96 -6.03 5.47
CA MET A 120 -1.74 -5.62 6.17
C MET A 120 -0.64 -5.09 5.22
N TYR A 121 -0.95 -4.91 3.93
CA TYR A 121 -0.02 -4.54 2.87
C TYR A 121 1.25 -5.40 2.84
N THR A 122 1.10 -6.68 3.15
CA THR A 122 2.17 -7.70 3.13
C THR A 122 1.87 -8.78 2.09
N ASP A 123 2.86 -9.59 1.78
CA ASP A 123 2.66 -10.77 0.96
C ASP A 123 2.09 -11.91 1.82
N TRP A 124 0.94 -12.43 1.41
CA TRP A 124 0.29 -13.52 2.11
C TRP A 124 0.84 -14.87 1.62
N GLU A 125 1.27 -15.71 2.54
CA GLU A 125 1.91 -17.00 2.21
C GLU A 125 0.97 -17.97 1.46
N GLN A 126 -0.34 -17.89 1.71
CA GLN A 126 -1.33 -18.83 1.16
C GLN A 126 -2.44 -18.13 0.36
N ASP A 127 -2.28 -16.85 0.03
CA ASP A 127 -3.24 -16.09 -0.78
C ASP A 127 -2.53 -15.20 -1.80
N GLY A 128 -2.31 -15.72 -3.00
CA GLY A 128 -1.65 -15.01 -4.10
C GLY A 128 -2.38 -13.74 -4.57
N SER A 129 -3.63 -13.52 -4.16
CA SER A 129 -4.35 -12.27 -4.47
C SER A 129 -3.95 -11.09 -3.58
N LYS A 130 -3.10 -11.34 -2.56
CA LYS A 130 -2.64 -10.36 -1.57
C LYS A 130 -1.11 -10.31 -1.49
N GLN A 131 -0.43 -10.06 -2.60
CA GLN A 131 1.02 -9.90 -2.70
C GLN A 131 1.38 -8.40 -2.68
N TRP A 132 0.95 -7.71 -1.61
CA TRP A 132 1.05 -6.26 -1.51
C TRP A 132 2.46 -5.75 -1.27
N GLU A 133 3.29 -6.48 -0.52
CA GLU A 133 4.69 -6.10 -0.29
C GLU A 133 5.48 -6.13 -1.60
N THR A 134 5.33 -7.19 -2.39
CA THR A 134 5.90 -7.29 -3.75
C THR A 134 5.41 -6.14 -4.65
N PHE A 135 4.10 -5.85 -4.63
CA PHE A 135 3.56 -4.75 -5.42
C PHE A 135 4.18 -3.40 -5.03
N LEU A 136 4.19 -3.08 -3.73
CA LEU A 136 4.61 -1.78 -3.22
C LEU A 136 6.13 -1.57 -3.29
N SER A 137 6.94 -2.63 -3.14
CA SER A 137 8.40 -2.52 -3.12
C SER A 137 9.07 -2.76 -4.48
N ALA A 138 8.40 -3.46 -5.40
CA ALA A 138 8.98 -3.81 -6.69
C ALA A 138 8.13 -3.36 -7.88
N GLU A 139 6.89 -3.83 -8.00
CA GLU A 139 6.10 -3.62 -9.22
C GLU A 139 5.72 -2.14 -9.41
N LEU A 140 5.11 -1.51 -8.41
CA LEU A 140 4.67 -0.12 -8.46
C LEU A 140 5.84 0.87 -8.63
N PRO A 141 6.95 0.80 -7.86
CA PRO A 141 8.09 1.69 -8.06
C PRO A 141 8.72 1.56 -9.45
N ASN A 142 8.88 0.33 -9.95
CA ASN A 142 9.45 0.09 -11.28
C ASN A 142 8.52 0.63 -12.39
N TRP A 143 7.21 0.42 -12.24
CA TRP A 143 6.23 0.95 -13.19
C TRP A 143 6.23 2.50 -13.19
N LEU A 144 6.27 3.13 -12.02
CA LEU A 144 6.31 4.58 -11.89
C LEU A 144 7.64 5.18 -12.40
N ALA A 145 8.75 4.50 -12.20
CA ALA A 145 10.03 4.91 -12.78
C ALA A 145 9.97 4.91 -14.32
N ALA A 146 9.41 3.85 -14.90
CA ALA A 146 9.32 3.70 -16.35
C ALA A 146 8.28 4.66 -16.99
N ASN A 147 7.15 4.91 -16.33
CA ASN A 147 5.99 5.60 -16.93
C ASN A 147 5.82 7.04 -16.44
N LYS A 148 6.38 7.40 -15.28
CA LYS A 148 6.26 8.73 -14.66
C LYS A 148 7.61 9.40 -14.38
N GLY A 149 8.72 8.72 -14.67
CA GLY A 149 10.08 9.25 -14.49
C GLY A 149 10.49 9.42 -13.03
N LEU A 150 9.87 8.68 -12.11
CA LEU A 150 10.30 8.68 -10.70
C LEU A 150 11.69 8.05 -10.54
N ALA A 151 12.37 8.40 -9.47
CA ALA A 151 13.59 7.72 -9.07
C ALA A 151 13.30 6.25 -8.72
N PRO A 152 14.28 5.33 -8.81
CA PRO A 152 14.08 3.93 -8.45
C PRO A 152 13.92 3.71 -6.95
N GLY A 153 14.31 4.67 -6.10
CA GLY A 153 14.25 4.59 -4.65
C GLY A 153 14.41 5.96 -4.00
N GLY A 154 14.68 5.98 -2.69
CA GLY A 154 14.75 7.21 -1.91
C GLY A 154 13.38 7.83 -1.64
N HIS A 155 12.34 7.01 -1.63
CA HIS A 155 10.95 7.43 -1.42
C HIS A 155 10.57 7.46 0.06
N GLY A 156 9.43 8.08 0.35
CA GLY A 156 8.75 7.96 1.64
C GLY A 156 7.53 7.05 1.53
N VAL A 157 7.17 6.46 2.65
CA VAL A 157 5.90 5.74 2.81
C VAL A 157 5.22 6.21 4.10
N VAL A 158 3.95 6.56 4.02
CA VAL A 158 3.14 7.03 5.15
C VAL A 158 1.84 6.26 5.15
N GLY A 159 1.42 5.78 6.30
CA GLY A 159 0.18 5.04 6.38
C GLY A 159 -0.52 5.14 7.73
N VAL A 160 -1.78 4.75 7.74
CA VAL A 160 -2.65 4.75 8.91
C VAL A 160 -3.04 3.32 9.29
N SER A 161 -3.10 3.00 10.59
CA SER A 161 -3.53 1.69 11.09
C SER A 161 -2.70 0.55 10.46
N GLN A 162 -3.30 -0.40 9.69
CA GLN A 162 -2.53 -1.41 8.94
C GLN A 162 -1.49 -0.80 8.00
N GLY A 163 -1.81 0.33 7.35
CA GLY A 163 -0.88 1.08 6.51
C GLY A 163 0.28 1.67 7.31
N GLY A 164 0.04 2.06 8.56
CA GLY A 164 1.09 2.54 9.47
C GLY A 164 2.08 1.42 9.86
N TYR A 165 1.59 0.20 10.07
CA TYR A 165 2.43 -0.98 10.18
C TYR A 165 3.26 -1.16 8.90
N ALA A 166 2.59 -1.18 7.75
CA ALA A 166 3.24 -1.41 6.46
C ALA A 166 4.31 -0.37 6.14
N ALA A 167 4.09 0.89 6.50
CA ALA A 167 5.07 1.95 6.31
C ALA A 167 6.40 1.64 7.04
N ALA A 168 6.33 1.23 8.30
CA ALA A 168 7.50 0.83 9.06
C ALA A 168 8.14 -0.46 8.50
N ALA A 169 7.34 -1.47 8.13
CA ALA A 169 7.81 -2.73 7.57
C ALA A 169 8.54 -2.51 6.23
N LEU A 170 7.95 -1.72 5.32
CA LEU A 170 8.57 -1.41 4.02
C LEU A 170 9.90 -0.68 4.17
N ALA A 171 10.02 0.29 5.08
CA ALA A 171 11.29 0.95 5.34
C ALA A 171 12.31 0.03 6.03
N THR A 172 11.84 -0.98 6.79
CA THR A 172 12.71 -1.98 7.41
C THR A 172 13.30 -2.93 6.36
N PHE A 173 12.46 -3.49 5.50
CA PHE A 173 12.83 -4.61 4.63
C PHE A 173 13.24 -4.16 3.21
N HIS A 174 12.88 -2.93 2.80
CA HIS A 174 13.17 -2.36 1.48
C HIS A 174 13.82 -0.97 1.58
N PRO A 175 14.98 -0.83 2.28
CA PRO A 175 15.63 0.47 2.50
C PRO A 175 16.20 1.10 1.23
N ASP A 176 16.38 0.31 0.16
CA ASP A 176 16.74 0.79 -1.17
C ASP A 176 15.59 1.56 -1.83
N ARG A 177 14.34 1.29 -1.43
CA ARG A 177 13.13 1.95 -1.92
C ARG A 177 12.67 3.06 -0.99
N PHE A 178 12.60 2.80 0.31
CA PHE A 178 11.98 3.69 1.29
C PHE A 178 12.96 4.11 2.38
N ARG A 179 13.21 5.43 2.46
CA ARG A 179 14.07 6.04 3.46
C ARG A 179 13.30 6.78 4.56
N TYR A 180 12.02 6.98 4.37
CA TYR A 180 11.13 7.65 5.30
C TYR A 180 9.91 6.77 5.58
N ALA A 181 9.57 6.59 6.86
CA ALA A 181 8.36 5.90 7.28
C ALA A 181 7.53 6.76 8.23
N GLY A 182 6.32 7.12 7.80
CA GLY A 182 5.30 7.75 8.63
C GLY A 182 4.27 6.71 9.07
N SER A 183 4.21 6.41 10.37
CA SER A 183 3.21 5.50 10.94
C SER A 183 2.24 6.26 11.83
N LEU A 184 0.98 6.31 11.43
CA LEU A 184 -0.09 6.95 12.17
C LEU A 184 -1.01 5.88 12.74
N SER A 185 -1.01 5.71 14.05
CA SER A 185 -1.75 4.66 14.76
C SER A 185 -1.48 3.24 14.23
N GLY A 186 -0.22 2.94 13.86
CA GLY A 186 0.17 1.66 13.30
C GLY A 186 0.38 0.56 14.36
N PHE A 187 0.29 -0.70 13.95
CA PHE A 187 0.54 -1.89 14.80
C PHE A 187 2.01 -2.30 14.70
N LEU A 188 2.92 -1.51 15.28
CA LEU A 188 4.36 -1.69 15.08
C LEU A 188 4.98 -2.91 15.79
N THR A 189 4.19 -3.61 16.62
CA THR A 189 4.57 -4.83 17.33
C THR A 189 3.59 -5.96 17.05
N PRO A 190 3.39 -6.38 15.78
CA PRO A 190 2.34 -7.34 15.41
C PRO A 190 2.50 -8.70 16.07
N GLU A 191 3.71 -9.07 16.48
CA GLU A 191 4.06 -10.34 17.12
C GLU A 191 3.69 -10.42 18.61
N ARG A 192 3.31 -9.31 19.24
CA ARG A 192 2.99 -9.30 20.69
C ARG A 192 1.62 -9.90 20.95
N THR A 193 1.56 -10.68 22.02
CA THR A 193 0.29 -11.23 22.54
C THR A 193 -0.73 -10.12 22.76
N GLY A 194 -1.92 -10.32 22.23
CA GLY A 194 -3.02 -9.35 22.24
C GLY A 194 -3.04 -8.45 20.99
N VAL A 195 -1.88 -8.04 20.48
CA VAL A 195 -1.78 -7.30 19.20
C VAL A 195 -2.06 -8.25 18.02
N ASP A 196 -1.43 -9.43 18.02
CA ASP A 196 -1.72 -10.49 17.05
C ASP A 196 -3.21 -10.85 17.04
N GLY A 197 -3.82 -10.97 18.22
CA GLY A 197 -5.25 -11.23 18.37
C GLY A 197 -6.13 -10.12 17.79
N ALA A 198 -5.76 -8.86 18.02
CA ALA A 198 -6.48 -7.70 17.46
C ALA A 198 -6.38 -7.66 15.93
N ILE A 199 -5.19 -7.84 15.37
CA ILE A 199 -4.98 -7.88 13.91
C ILE A 199 -5.82 -9.03 13.30
N ARG A 200 -5.76 -10.22 13.87
CA ARG A 200 -6.53 -11.38 13.40
C ARG A 200 -8.03 -11.16 13.45
N ASN A 201 -8.51 -10.51 14.53
CA ASN A 201 -9.93 -10.17 14.64
C ASN A 201 -10.34 -9.10 13.61
N ALA A 202 -9.49 -8.10 13.34
CA ALA A 202 -9.74 -7.12 12.29
C ALA A 202 -9.83 -7.77 10.91
N LEU A 203 -8.89 -8.66 10.58
CA LEU A 203 -8.90 -9.41 9.32
C LEU A 203 -10.16 -10.26 9.18
N LEU A 204 -10.57 -10.96 10.26
CA LEU A 204 -11.79 -11.76 10.28
C LEU A 204 -13.05 -10.91 10.05
N GLN A 205 -13.14 -9.71 10.64
CA GLN A 205 -14.25 -8.78 10.40
C GLN A 205 -14.31 -8.35 8.91
N GLY A 206 -13.17 -8.27 8.24
CA GLY A 206 -13.08 -8.04 6.80
C GLY A 206 -13.28 -9.28 5.94
N GLY A 207 -13.64 -10.43 6.53
CA GLY A 207 -13.82 -11.69 5.81
C GLY A 207 -12.52 -12.37 5.38
N ALA A 208 -11.38 -11.95 5.93
CA ALA A 208 -10.06 -12.47 5.56
C ALA A 208 -9.56 -13.50 6.58
N ASP A 209 -9.02 -14.61 6.09
CA ASP A 209 -8.39 -15.64 6.94
C ASP A 209 -6.96 -15.27 7.29
N SER A 210 -6.74 -14.80 8.52
CA SER A 210 -5.40 -14.44 9.01
C SER A 210 -4.42 -15.63 9.04
N GLY A 211 -4.90 -16.87 9.02
CA GLY A 211 -4.06 -18.06 8.92
C GLY A 211 -3.35 -18.16 7.57
N ALA A 212 -3.97 -17.62 6.51
CA ALA A 212 -3.38 -17.55 5.18
C ALA A 212 -2.30 -16.46 5.03
N MET A 213 -2.25 -15.49 5.95
CA MET A 213 -1.27 -14.41 5.93
C MET A 213 0.14 -14.92 6.35
N TRP A 214 0.34 -15.15 7.63
CA TRP A 214 1.63 -15.58 8.21
C TRP A 214 1.51 -16.84 9.05
N GLY A 215 0.42 -17.59 8.89
CA GLY A 215 0.12 -18.74 9.71
C GLY A 215 -0.24 -18.37 11.16
N ALA A 216 -0.27 -19.40 12.02
CA ALA A 216 -0.55 -19.20 13.43
C ALA A 216 0.60 -18.42 14.13
N PRO A 217 0.31 -17.47 15.03
CA PRO A 217 1.35 -16.68 15.72
C PRO A 217 2.42 -17.51 16.43
N GLN A 218 2.05 -18.69 16.93
CA GLN A 218 2.94 -19.63 17.62
C GLN A 218 4.05 -20.19 16.72
N LEU A 219 3.89 -20.14 15.39
CA LEU A 219 4.91 -20.58 14.44
C LEU A 219 6.08 -19.60 14.30
N GLY A 220 6.00 -18.45 14.94
CA GLY A 220 7.08 -17.45 14.96
C GLY A 220 7.21 -16.56 13.73
N ARG A 221 6.46 -16.80 12.63
CA ARG A 221 6.54 -16.05 11.39
C ARG A 221 6.12 -14.59 11.56
N TRP A 222 5.19 -14.30 12.46
CA TRP A 222 4.81 -12.94 12.83
C TRP A 222 5.99 -12.07 13.27
N LYS A 223 7.04 -12.69 13.87
CA LYS A 223 8.28 -12.00 14.25
C LYS A 223 9.12 -11.61 13.04
N TRP A 224 9.11 -12.41 11.97
CA TRP A 224 9.88 -12.13 10.77
C TRP A 224 9.36 -10.88 10.05
N HIS A 225 8.05 -10.63 10.11
CA HIS A 225 7.39 -9.47 9.52
C HIS A 225 7.26 -8.28 10.48
N SER A 226 7.82 -8.37 11.69
CA SER A 226 7.69 -7.30 12.69
C SER A 226 8.78 -6.24 12.53
N PRO A 227 8.43 -4.96 12.29
CA PRO A 227 9.39 -3.88 12.31
C PRO A 227 10.03 -3.70 13.71
N ASN A 228 9.31 -4.05 14.78
CA ASN A 228 9.83 -4.01 16.15
C ASN A 228 10.92 -5.05 16.40
N GLN A 229 10.75 -6.28 15.91
CA GLN A 229 11.76 -7.33 16.04
C GLN A 229 13.00 -7.06 15.17
N ASN A 230 12.81 -6.32 14.07
CA ASN A 230 13.85 -5.95 13.11
C ASN A 230 14.27 -4.48 13.24
N ILE A 231 14.06 -3.87 14.42
CA ILE A 231 14.26 -2.44 14.65
C ILE A 231 15.71 -2.01 14.45
N GLN A 232 16.68 -2.90 14.73
CA GLN A 232 18.10 -2.65 14.47
C GLN A 232 18.34 -2.37 12.98
N THR A 233 17.67 -3.09 12.08
CA THR A 233 17.76 -2.86 10.63
C THR A 233 17.28 -1.46 10.24
N LEU A 234 16.18 -0.96 10.84
CA LEU A 234 15.73 0.42 10.64
C LEU A 234 16.78 1.45 11.07
N VAL A 235 17.43 1.21 12.22
CA VAL A 235 18.46 2.10 12.75
C VAL A 235 19.73 2.05 11.90
N ASP A 236 20.18 0.87 11.50
CA ASP A 236 21.38 0.69 10.67
C ASP A 236 21.20 1.31 9.26
N ASN A 237 20.00 1.24 8.71
CA ASN A 237 19.63 1.88 7.44
C ASN A 237 19.40 3.39 7.56
N ASN A 238 19.47 3.93 8.79
CA ASN A 238 19.20 5.34 9.09
C ASN A 238 17.86 5.83 8.53
N ALA A 239 16.83 4.98 8.55
CA ALA A 239 15.49 5.36 8.11
C ALA A 239 14.94 6.50 8.97
N ARG A 240 14.37 7.53 8.33
CA ARG A 240 13.69 8.62 9.04
C ARG A 240 12.30 8.16 9.45
N LEU A 241 11.97 8.26 10.73
CA LEU A 241 10.67 7.84 11.27
C LEU A 241 9.85 9.04 11.73
N TRP A 242 8.54 9.00 11.44
CA TRP A 242 7.51 9.85 12.04
C TRP A 242 6.41 8.95 12.58
N ILE A 243 6.34 8.83 13.91
CA ILE A 243 5.41 7.91 14.57
C ILE A 243 4.43 8.74 15.41
N TYR A 244 3.14 8.61 15.08
CA TYR A 244 2.06 9.23 15.82
C TYR A 244 1.08 8.19 16.35
N SER A 245 0.63 8.41 17.58
CA SER A 245 -0.49 7.69 18.16
C SER A 245 -1.16 8.56 19.21
N PRO A 246 -2.49 8.77 19.18
CA PRO A 246 -3.18 9.53 20.20
C PRO A 246 -3.17 8.81 21.54
N GLY A 247 -3.62 9.50 22.60
CA GLY A 247 -3.78 8.91 23.93
C GLY A 247 -4.89 7.85 23.97
N SER A 248 -4.88 7.01 25.01
CA SER A 248 -5.93 6.00 25.24
C SER A 248 -7.29 6.66 25.37
N GLY A 249 -8.34 6.02 24.82
CA GLY A 249 -9.70 6.54 24.79
C GLY A 249 -9.90 7.71 23.84
N ALA A 250 -8.94 7.98 22.93
CA ALA A 250 -9.06 9.03 21.94
C ALA A 250 -10.27 8.83 21.01
N PRO A 251 -10.90 9.93 20.52
CA PRO A 251 -11.99 9.83 19.57
C PRO A 251 -11.58 9.08 18.30
N THR A 252 -12.56 8.46 17.64
CA THR A 252 -12.34 7.69 16.42
C THR A 252 -13.55 7.76 15.49
N ASP A 253 -13.30 7.75 14.20
CA ASP A 253 -14.30 7.59 13.14
C ASP A 253 -14.27 6.17 12.52
N GLN A 254 -13.48 5.25 13.11
CA GLN A 254 -13.22 3.93 12.54
C GLN A 254 -14.31 2.88 12.83
N GLY A 255 -15.44 3.27 13.41
CA GLY A 255 -16.59 2.39 13.63
C GLY A 255 -16.22 1.12 14.41
N ALA A 256 -16.39 -0.05 13.81
CA ALA A 256 -16.08 -1.33 14.43
C ALA A 256 -14.58 -1.50 14.81
N MET A 257 -13.69 -0.68 14.26
CA MET A 257 -12.26 -0.65 14.56
C MET A 257 -11.89 0.34 15.69
N ALA A 258 -12.87 0.94 16.38
CA ALA A 258 -12.66 1.97 17.40
C ALA A 258 -11.66 1.54 18.50
N GLY A 259 -11.77 0.32 19.02
CA GLY A 259 -10.89 -0.20 20.09
C GLY A 259 -9.44 -0.45 19.67
N TYR A 260 -9.14 -0.46 18.38
CA TYR A 260 -7.78 -0.71 17.91
C TYR A 260 -6.82 0.47 18.13
N GLY A 261 -7.33 1.68 18.33
CA GLY A 261 -6.53 2.86 18.65
C GLY A 261 -5.70 2.71 19.92
N ASP A 262 -6.29 2.17 20.98
CA ASP A 262 -5.60 1.95 22.26
C ASP A 262 -4.50 0.85 22.12
N ILE A 263 -4.78 -0.18 21.31
CA ILE A 263 -3.81 -1.23 21.01
C ILE A 263 -2.63 -0.64 20.21
N ALA A 264 -2.90 0.19 19.21
CA ALA A 264 -1.87 0.87 18.43
C ALA A 264 -1.01 1.79 19.31
N GLN A 265 -1.62 2.51 20.25
CA GLN A 265 -0.89 3.35 21.21
C GLN A 265 0.09 2.53 22.06
N GLY A 266 -0.33 1.39 22.60
CA GLY A 266 0.54 0.48 23.34
C GLY A 266 1.66 -0.14 22.49
N CYS A 267 1.37 -0.45 21.21
CA CYS A 267 2.36 -0.89 20.23
C CYS A 267 3.45 0.16 20.02
N ASN A 268 3.04 1.39 19.77
CA ASN A 268 3.93 2.49 19.42
C ASN A 268 4.81 2.92 20.60
N ALA A 269 4.28 2.87 21.82
CA ALA A 269 5.05 3.10 23.04
C ALA A 269 6.14 2.03 23.24
N THR A 270 5.81 0.75 22.99
CA THR A 270 6.78 -0.35 23.04
C THR A 270 7.86 -0.21 21.97
N PHE A 271 7.44 0.08 20.73
CA PHE A 271 8.36 0.30 19.62
C PHE A 271 9.32 1.46 19.92
N TYR A 272 8.82 2.58 20.47
CA TYR A 272 9.65 3.71 20.86
C TYR A 272 10.69 3.33 21.92
N SER A 273 10.28 2.60 22.97
CA SER A 273 11.24 2.13 23.98
C SER A 273 12.35 1.33 23.34
N HIS A 274 12.00 0.35 22.52
CA HIS A 274 12.95 -0.51 21.84
C HIS A 274 13.85 0.25 20.85
N PHE A 275 13.29 1.24 20.14
CA PHE A 275 14.07 2.13 19.26
C PHE A 275 15.14 2.89 20.03
N ARG A 276 14.83 3.35 21.25
CA ARG A 276 15.78 4.01 22.14
C ARG A 276 16.83 3.05 22.67
N ASP A 277 16.44 1.83 23.02
CA ASP A 277 17.35 0.79 23.55
C ASP A 277 18.43 0.42 22.53
N VAL A 278 18.11 0.43 21.24
CA VAL A 278 19.08 0.19 20.15
C VAL A 278 19.76 1.49 19.65
N SER A 279 19.73 2.56 20.45
CA SER A 279 20.34 3.86 20.13
C SER A 279 19.78 4.56 18.89
N GLY A 280 18.51 4.33 18.55
CA GLY A 280 17.84 5.00 17.45
C GLY A 280 17.69 6.50 17.70
N MET A 281 18.10 7.31 16.72
CA MET A 281 18.09 8.78 16.83
C MET A 281 17.27 9.47 15.74
N ASN A 282 17.10 8.84 14.57
CA ASN A 282 16.46 9.43 13.40
C ASN A 282 14.95 9.24 13.41
N GLY A 283 14.26 9.74 14.45
CA GLY A 283 12.82 9.59 14.62
C GLY A 283 12.15 10.77 15.31
N HIS A 284 10.95 11.11 14.85
CA HIS A 284 9.99 11.95 15.56
C HIS A 284 8.88 11.06 16.12
N PHE A 285 8.62 11.16 17.42
CA PHE A 285 7.62 10.37 18.12
C PHE A 285 6.64 11.29 18.85
N ASP A 286 5.40 11.30 18.43
CA ASP A 286 4.28 12.03 19.05
C ASP A 286 3.27 11.00 19.58
N LEU A 287 3.49 10.58 20.83
CA LEU A 287 2.76 9.46 21.44
C LEU A 287 1.95 9.93 22.64
N GLY A 288 0.68 9.53 22.69
CA GLY A 288 -0.19 9.77 23.83
C GLY A 288 -0.65 11.22 23.97
N ARG A 289 -0.50 12.06 22.95
CA ARG A 289 -0.92 13.44 22.93
C ARG A 289 -2.31 13.60 22.32
N GLY A 290 -2.75 14.84 22.11
CA GLY A 290 -4.08 15.15 21.57
C GLY A 290 -4.30 14.62 20.14
N GLY A 291 -5.56 14.62 19.72
CA GLY A 291 -6.03 14.10 18.44
C GLY A 291 -6.83 12.81 18.60
N GLY A 292 -7.16 12.19 17.48
CA GLY A 292 -7.97 10.98 17.41
C GLY A 292 -7.40 9.92 16.47
N ASN A 293 -8.08 8.79 16.41
CA ASN A 293 -7.90 7.77 15.39
C ASN A 293 -8.93 8.03 14.27
N ASP A 294 -8.74 9.13 13.57
CA ASP A 294 -9.66 9.65 12.56
C ASP A 294 -8.94 10.36 11.42
N TRP A 295 -9.62 10.48 10.28
CA TRP A 295 -9.06 11.10 9.08
C TRP A 295 -8.72 12.58 9.25
N GLY A 296 -9.44 13.32 10.11
CA GLY A 296 -9.13 14.72 10.42
C GLY A 296 -7.78 14.86 11.08
N THR A 297 -7.52 14.04 12.10
CA THR A 297 -6.23 13.99 12.82
C THR A 297 -5.10 13.48 11.91
N TRP A 298 -5.30 12.42 11.16
CA TRP A 298 -4.27 11.87 10.27
C TRP A 298 -3.90 12.84 9.14
N SER A 299 -4.88 13.60 8.61
CA SER A 299 -4.64 14.69 7.65
C SER A 299 -3.78 15.81 8.25
N GLN A 300 -4.06 16.20 9.51
CA GLN A 300 -3.25 17.18 10.23
C GLN A 300 -1.83 16.68 10.45
N GLN A 301 -1.64 15.40 10.82
CA GLN A 301 -0.32 14.79 10.96
C GLN A 301 0.45 14.74 9.64
N LEU A 302 -0.22 14.45 8.52
CA LEU A 302 0.41 14.52 7.20
C LEU A 302 0.89 15.95 6.88
N GLY A 303 0.08 16.96 7.22
CA GLY A 303 0.47 18.36 7.08
C GLY A 303 1.69 18.71 7.95
N ALA A 304 1.68 18.30 9.21
CA ALA A 304 2.75 18.55 10.18
C ALA A 304 4.08 17.91 9.75
N MET A 305 4.04 16.64 9.28
CA MET A 305 5.25 15.93 8.83
C MET A 305 5.76 16.38 7.44
N SER A 306 4.97 17.10 6.66
CA SER A 306 5.26 17.34 5.26
C SER A 306 6.61 18.00 4.97
N GLY A 307 7.04 18.93 5.81
CA GLY A 307 8.37 19.56 5.70
C GLY A 307 9.51 18.59 6.00
N ASP A 308 9.36 17.79 7.07
CA ASP A 308 10.30 16.74 7.45
C ASP A 308 10.38 15.63 6.37
N LEU A 309 9.24 15.22 5.84
CA LEU A 309 9.14 14.25 4.75
C LEU A 309 9.93 14.72 3.51
N VAL A 310 9.64 15.92 3.03
CA VAL A 310 10.31 16.50 1.84
C VAL A 310 11.83 16.61 2.05
N ALA A 311 12.29 16.95 3.25
CA ALA A 311 13.70 17.09 3.55
C ALA A 311 14.46 15.75 3.60
N ASN A 312 13.76 14.62 3.75
CA ASN A 312 14.38 13.30 3.99
C ASN A 312 14.16 12.29 2.85
N ILE A 313 13.40 12.63 1.80
CA ILE A 313 13.26 11.78 0.60
C ILE A 313 14.09 12.34 -0.55
N HIS A 314 15.11 11.59 -0.99
CA HIS A 314 16.03 11.97 -2.07
C HIS A 314 16.84 10.76 -2.57
#